data_208486910d226ffda24b7499ee685bc2
#
_entry.id   208486910d226ffda24b7499ee685bc2
#
_cell.length_a   1.000
_cell.length_b   1.000
_cell.length_c   1.000
_cell.angle_alpha   90.00
_cell.angle_beta   90.00
_cell.angle_gamma   90.00
#
_symmetry.space_group_name_H-M   'P 1'
#
loop_
_entity.id
_entity.type
_entity.pdbx_description
1 polymer ?
#
loop_
_entity_poly.entity_id
_entity_poly.type
_entity_poly.pdbx_seq_one_letter_code
_entity_poly.pdbx_strand_id
1 'polypeptide(L)'
;MATTGVSDVASTIEKVVSALTTRTLIQESVSLNMPGVWDRTNEVRPGMDRLDMIELAELAVQDVDESGAAMTPQTITPSAAQLLLDRHKSIPFAVTKRGELQSKIALVQRTIENGVRSLAYEIDDAVFAEAIANAGTTDVTAAVDGLDAIRGAGKAFDLANVPKMGRAIAASPGFMYDLVLANNNVIRANEFGAAEPIRRASVVSLYGFEVFESSSASLPDDGFLALGMEAVAFARQRAMSFEEQLQVLNQRTDYALTHLYGTEATAASNPRIYVYDPA
;
A
#
# COMPACT_ATOMS: atom_id res chain seq x y z
N MET A 1 -10.30 -46.53 12.45
CA MET A 1 -10.35 -45.56 11.33
C MET A 1 -10.91 -44.27 11.89
N ALA A 2 -10.14 -43.21 11.87
CA ALA A 2 -10.64 -41.90 12.29
C ALA A 2 -11.57 -41.38 11.19
N THR A 3 -12.85 -41.19 11.50
CA THR A 3 -13.82 -40.57 10.60
C THR A 3 -13.58 -39.06 10.61
N THR A 4 -13.22 -38.49 9.45
CA THR A 4 -13.13 -37.05 9.28
C THR A 4 -14.50 -36.44 9.56
N GLY A 5 -14.63 -35.66 10.62
CA GLY A 5 -15.90 -35.02 11.01
C GLY A 5 -16.28 -33.90 10.05
N VAL A 6 -17.57 -33.59 9.94
CA VAL A 6 -18.05 -32.44 9.14
C VAL A 6 -17.40 -31.13 9.60
N SER A 7 -17.11 -31.01 10.90
CA SER A 7 -16.39 -29.86 11.47
C SER A 7 -14.95 -29.72 10.94
N ASP A 8 -14.27 -30.83 10.68
CA ASP A 8 -12.89 -30.80 10.17
C ASP A 8 -12.85 -30.38 8.70
N VAL A 9 -13.87 -30.75 7.92
CA VAL A 9 -14.02 -30.33 6.52
C VAL A 9 -14.34 -28.84 6.46
N ALA A 10 -15.26 -28.35 7.28
CA ALA A 10 -15.63 -26.93 7.33
C ALA A 10 -14.41 -26.05 7.69
N SER A 11 -13.67 -26.42 8.75
CA SER A 11 -12.46 -25.67 9.15
C SER A 11 -11.36 -25.70 8.08
N THR A 12 -11.28 -26.75 7.28
CA THR A 12 -10.31 -26.82 6.17
C THR A 12 -10.73 -25.93 5.01
N ILE A 13 -12.04 -25.90 4.68
CA ILE A 13 -12.58 -25.01 3.64
C ILE A 13 -12.35 -23.54 4.03
N GLU A 14 -12.66 -23.16 5.27
CA GLU A 14 -12.41 -21.80 5.77
C GLU A 14 -10.94 -21.40 5.63
N LYS A 15 -10.00 -22.27 5.96
CA LYS A 15 -8.57 -22.02 5.81
C LYS A 15 -8.15 -21.84 4.35
N VAL A 16 -8.67 -22.65 3.44
CA VAL A 16 -8.37 -22.56 2.01
C VAL A 16 -8.93 -21.27 1.43
N VAL A 17 -10.18 -20.93 1.76
CA VAL A 17 -10.81 -19.67 1.32
C VAL A 17 -10.03 -18.48 1.87
N SER A 18 -9.66 -18.50 3.15
CA SER A 18 -8.87 -17.44 3.78
C SER A 18 -7.50 -17.26 3.11
N ALA A 19 -6.81 -18.33 2.75
CA ALA A 19 -5.53 -18.25 2.05
C ALA A 19 -5.67 -17.67 0.63
N LEU A 20 -6.71 -18.09 -0.10
CA LEU A 20 -7.00 -17.57 -1.44
C LEU A 20 -7.39 -16.08 -1.40
N THR A 21 -8.24 -15.68 -0.46
CA THR A 21 -8.67 -14.28 -0.30
C THR A 21 -7.50 -13.39 0.08
N THR A 22 -6.59 -13.84 0.95
CA THR A 22 -5.38 -13.10 1.29
C THR A 22 -4.46 -12.89 0.09
N ARG A 23 -4.30 -13.93 -0.74
CA ARG A 23 -3.49 -13.82 -1.97
C ARG A 23 -4.11 -12.82 -2.95
N THR A 24 -5.42 -12.91 -3.16
CA THR A 24 -6.14 -11.98 -4.04
C THR A 24 -6.06 -10.55 -3.52
N LEU A 25 -6.18 -10.33 -2.22
CA LEU A 25 -6.03 -9.02 -1.60
C LEU A 25 -4.68 -8.37 -1.93
N ILE A 26 -3.59 -9.11 -1.77
CA ILE A 26 -2.25 -8.60 -2.10
C ILE A 26 -2.13 -8.28 -3.60
N GLN A 27 -2.74 -9.09 -4.47
CA GLN A 27 -2.71 -8.87 -5.91
C GLN A 27 -3.54 -7.68 -6.36
N GLU A 28 -4.66 -7.39 -5.68
CA GLU A 28 -5.56 -6.27 -6.02
C GLU A 28 -5.12 -4.94 -5.37
N SER A 29 -4.37 -4.96 -4.27
CA SER A 29 -3.85 -3.76 -3.62
C SER A 29 -2.68 -3.18 -4.41
N VAL A 30 -2.74 -1.90 -4.71
CA VAL A 30 -1.68 -1.16 -5.39
C VAL A 30 -0.55 -0.84 -4.41
N SER A 31 -0.90 -0.34 -3.21
CA SER A 31 0.08 0.10 -2.22
C SER A 31 1.01 -1.01 -1.76
N LEU A 32 0.50 -2.23 -1.54
CA LEU A 32 1.30 -3.37 -1.09
C LEU A 32 2.28 -3.90 -2.16
N ASN A 33 2.07 -3.53 -3.42
CA ASN A 33 2.97 -3.87 -4.52
C ASN A 33 4.00 -2.78 -4.81
N MET A 34 3.92 -1.62 -4.14
CA MET A 34 4.87 -0.52 -4.31
C MET A 34 6.11 -0.74 -3.45
N PRO A 35 7.33 -0.51 -3.99
CA PRO A 35 8.57 -0.63 -3.23
C PRO A 35 8.70 0.41 -2.11
N GLY A 36 7.88 1.48 -2.13
CA GLY A 36 7.81 2.48 -1.07
C GLY A 36 7.14 2.00 0.21
N VAL A 37 6.43 0.87 0.17
CA VAL A 37 5.74 0.29 1.33
C VAL A 37 6.52 -0.93 1.84
N TRP A 38 6.84 -0.92 3.11
CA TRP A 38 7.58 -1.97 3.77
C TRP A 38 6.66 -2.93 4.52
N ASP A 39 6.47 -4.14 3.99
CA ASP A 39 5.67 -5.18 4.66
C ASP A 39 6.47 -5.85 5.79
N ARG A 40 6.10 -5.55 7.02
CA ARG A 40 6.67 -6.09 8.26
C ARG A 40 5.79 -7.17 8.91
N THR A 41 4.85 -7.73 8.18
CA THR A 41 3.93 -8.77 8.68
C THR A 41 4.66 -9.96 9.34
N ASN A 42 5.85 -10.30 8.84
CA ASN A 42 6.63 -11.41 9.36
C ASN A 42 7.19 -11.19 10.78
N GLU A 43 7.21 -9.94 11.24
CA GLU A 43 7.70 -9.58 12.57
C GLU A 43 6.59 -9.61 13.63
N VAL A 44 5.33 -9.62 13.19
CA VAL A 44 4.17 -9.63 14.06
C VAL A 44 3.98 -11.00 14.69
N ARG A 45 3.88 -11.04 16.02
CA ARG A 45 3.62 -12.25 16.79
C ARG A 45 2.19 -12.24 17.33
N PRO A 46 1.59 -13.41 17.58
CA PRO A 46 0.27 -13.48 18.22
C PRO A 46 0.25 -12.75 19.57
N GLY A 47 -0.75 -11.88 19.76
CA GLY A 47 -0.91 -11.11 21.00
C GLY A 47 -0.16 -9.76 21.02
N MET A 48 0.54 -9.38 19.96
CA MET A 48 1.11 -8.03 19.82
C MET A 48 0.03 -7.08 19.33
N ASP A 49 -0.06 -5.92 19.95
CA ASP A 49 -0.91 -4.80 19.54
C ASP A 49 -0.13 -3.72 18.78
N ARG A 50 1.20 -3.79 18.85
CA ARG A 50 2.11 -2.82 18.24
C ARG A 50 3.44 -3.48 17.86
N LEU A 51 4.10 -2.88 16.89
CA LEU A 51 5.45 -3.23 16.47
C LEU A 51 6.36 -2.03 16.65
N ASP A 52 7.41 -2.18 17.44
CA ASP A 52 8.40 -1.12 17.64
C ASP A 52 9.38 -1.06 16.44
N MET A 53 9.49 0.11 15.84
CA MET A 53 10.43 0.40 14.76
C MET A 53 11.56 1.24 15.32
N ILE A 54 12.77 0.69 15.32
CA ILE A 54 13.95 1.40 15.84
C ILE A 54 14.52 2.26 14.71
N GLU A 55 14.51 3.56 14.92
CA GLU A 55 15.16 4.53 14.04
C GLU A 55 16.49 4.97 14.65
N LEU A 56 17.52 4.99 13.84
CA LEU A 56 18.83 5.48 14.21
C LEU A 56 19.05 6.84 13.55
N ALA A 57 19.45 7.83 14.34
CA ALA A 57 19.87 9.13 13.81
C ALA A 57 21.14 8.96 12.96
N GLU A 58 21.24 9.75 11.89
CA GLU A 58 22.47 9.81 11.09
C GLU A 58 23.64 10.28 11.94
N LEU A 59 24.78 9.60 11.77
CA LEU A 59 26.03 10.00 12.42
C LEU A 59 26.76 11.02 11.57
N ALA A 60 27.20 12.11 12.18
CA ALA A 60 28.02 13.10 11.50
C ALA A 60 29.47 12.61 11.32
N VAL A 61 29.99 12.74 10.12
CA VAL A 61 31.41 12.46 9.85
C VAL A 61 32.24 13.54 10.49
N GLN A 62 33.30 13.15 11.19
CA GLN A 62 34.28 14.06 11.80
C GLN A 62 35.62 13.94 11.07
N ASP A 63 36.26 15.06 10.83
CA ASP A 63 37.62 15.06 10.31
C ASP A 63 38.59 14.58 11.38
N VAL A 64 39.55 13.75 10.97
CA VAL A 64 40.67 13.34 11.84
C VAL A 64 41.73 14.44 11.80
N ASP A 65 41.94 15.09 12.92
CA ASP A 65 42.97 16.10 13.01
C ASP A 65 44.37 15.42 13.14
N GLU A 66 45.28 15.76 12.24
CA GLU A 66 46.66 15.27 12.27
C GLU A 66 47.44 15.73 13.53
N SER A 67 46.95 16.75 14.23
CA SER A 67 47.52 17.23 15.49
C SER A 67 47.27 16.32 16.69
N GLY A 68 46.51 15.26 16.50
CA GLY A 68 46.17 14.29 17.56
C GLY A 68 45.07 14.76 18.52
N ALA A 69 44.25 15.74 18.12
CA ALA A 69 43.06 16.12 18.88
C ALA A 69 42.09 14.94 18.98
N ALA A 70 41.58 14.68 20.17
CA ALA A 70 40.63 13.57 20.39
C ALA A 70 39.30 13.85 19.68
N MET A 71 38.83 12.91 18.87
CA MET A 71 37.49 12.97 18.29
C MET A 71 36.44 12.87 19.40
N THR A 72 35.34 13.59 19.24
CA THR A 72 34.23 13.53 20.18
C THR A 72 33.29 12.38 19.80
N PRO A 73 33.17 11.33 20.63
CA PRO A 73 32.23 10.26 20.36
C PRO A 73 30.79 10.78 20.31
N GLN A 74 30.06 10.41 19.27
CA GLN A 74 28.63 10.72 19.18
C GLN A 74 27.81 9.68 19.93
N THR A 75 26.84 10.16 20.72
CA THR A 75 25.91 9.27 21.40
C THR A 75 24.83 8.83 20.44
N ILE A 76 24.70 7.53 20.23
CA ILE A 76 23.63 6.95 19.44
C ILE A 76 22.40 6.90 20.33
N THR A 77 21.39 7.72 20.04
CA THR A 77 20.11 7.70 20.72
C THR A 77 19.09 7.10 19.76
N PRO A 78 18.69 5.83 19.94
CA PRO A 78 17.64 5.25 19.13
C PRO A 78 16.31 5.91 19.49
N SER A 79 15.54 6.30 18.49
CA SER A 79 14.13 6.63 18.65
C SER A 79 13.29 5.41 18.22
N ALA A 80 12.20 5.18 18.92
CA ALA A 80 11.28 4.11 18.59
C ALA A 80 9.98 4.73 18.06
N ALA A 81 9.70 4.51 16.79
CA ALA A 81 8.36 4.70 16.26
C ALA A 81 7.54 3.42 16.47
N GLN A 82 6.25 3.56 16.67
CA GLN A 82 5.36 2.42 16.98
C GLN A 82 4.32 2.28 15.89
N LEU A 83 4.37 1.18 15.17
CA LEU A 83 3.29 0.80 14.27
C LEU A 83 2.20 0.11 15.08
N LEU A 84 1.03 0.76 15.18
CA LEU A 84 -0.13 0.24 15.90
C LEU A 84 -0.96 -0.68 14.99
N LEU A 85 -1.35 -1.84 15.52
CA LEU A 85 -2.20 -2.82 14.82
C LEU A 85 -3.66 -2.64 15.26
N ASP A 86 -4.24 -1.49 14.96
CA ASP A 86 -5.53 -1.05 15.47
C ASP A 86 -6.65 -1.01 14.42
N ARG A 87 -6.33 -1.17 13.14
CA ARG A 87 -7.30 -1.11 12.04
C ARG A 87 -7.98 -2.47 11.84
N HIS A 88 -9.07 -2.69 12.57
CA HIS A 88 -9.89 -3.90 12.43
C HIS A 88 -11.07 -3.63 11.49
N LYS A 89 -10.99 -4.14 10.28
CA LYS A 89 -12.02 -3.97 9.24
C LYS A 89 -12.77 -5.26 9.00
N SER A 90 -14.08 -5.15 8.80
CA SER A 90 -14.95 -6.29 8.52
C SER A 90 -15.98 -5.93 7.47
N ILE A 91 -16.25 -6.86 6.57
CA ILE A 91 -17.34 -6.80 5.60
C ILE A 91 -18.33 -7.90 5.91
N PRO A 92 -19.43 -7.59 6.63
CA PRO A 92 -20.50 -8.52 6.86
C PRO A 92 -21.45 -8.58 5.66
N PHE A 93 -21.89 -9.77 5.29
CA PHE A 93 -22.96 -9.95 4.32
C PHE A 93 -23.80 -11.20 4.65
N ALA A 94 -25.02 -11.25 4.17
CA ALA A 94 -25.94 -12.35 4.43
C ALA A 94 -26.56 -12.85 3.13
N VAL A 95 -26.65 -14.17 3.00
CA VAL A 95 -27.30 -14.81 1.87
C VAL A 95 -28.45 -15.67 2.38
N THR A 96 -29.67 -15.44 1.83
CA THR A 96 -30.81 -16.26 2.16
C THR A 96 -30.77 -17.57 1.37
N LYS A 97 -31.23 -18.67 1.99
CA LYS A 97 -31.30 -19.98 1.32
C LYS A 97 -32.14 -19.93 0.03
N ARG A 98 -33.20 -19.13 0.02
CA ARG A 98 -34.01 -18.92 -1.18
C ARG A 98 -33.25 -18.22 -2.28
N GLY A 99 -32.46 -17.17 -1.92
CA GLY A 99 -31.63 -16.43 -2.86
C GLY A 99 -30.54 -17.31 -3.48
N GLU A 100 -29.92 -18.18 -2.70
CA GLU A 100 -28.93 -19.13 -3.17
C GLU A 100 -29.53 -20.15 -4.15
N LEU A 101 -30.67 -20.74 -3.80
CA LEU A 101 -31.37 -21.74 -4.64
C LEU A 101 -31.90 -21.15 -5.96
N GLN A 102 -32.33 -19.89 -5.96
CA GLN A 102 -32.87 -19.21 -7.14
C GLN A 102 -31.84 -18.50 -7.98
N SER A 103 -30.63 -18.34 -7.48
CA SER A 103 -29.57 -17.73 -8.21
C SER A 103 -28.95 -18.68 -9.23
N LYS A 104 -28.77 -18.18 -10.47
CA LYS A 104 -28.01 -18.88 -11.51
C LYS A 104 -26.49 -18.67 -11.35
N ILE A 105 -26.07 -17.92 -10.36
CA ILE A 105 -24.70 -17.46 -10.16
C ILE A 105 -24.25 -17.91 -8.78
N ALA A 106 -22.99 -18.24 -8.64
CA ALA A 106 -22.35 -18.47 -7.34
C ALA A 106 -22.27 -17.15 -6.55
N LEU A 107 -23.39 -16.74 -5.92
CA LEU A 107 -23.52 -15.45 -5.23
C LEU A 107 -22.45 -15.27 -4.15
N VAL A 108 -22.27 -16.29 -3.32
CA VAL A 108 -21.31 -16.25 -2.19
C VAL A 108 -19.89 -15.97 -2.71
N GLN A 109 -19.44 -16.74 -3.72
CA GLN A 109 -18.11 -16.59 -4.27
C GLN A 109 -17.89 -15.18 -4.84
N ARG A 110 -18.82 -14.67 -5.65
CA ARG A 110 -18.70 -13.32 -6.23
C ARG A 110 -18.74 -12.22 -5.18
N THR A 111 -19.54 -12.41 -4.13
CA THR A 111 -19.59 -11.46 -3.02
C THR A 111 -18.27 -11.45 -2.24
N ILE A 112 -17.65 -12.62 -2.04
CA ILE A 112 -16.32 -12.72 -1.44
C ILE A 112 -15.28 -11.99 -2.29
N GLU A 113 -15.25 -12.22 -3.61
CA GLU A 113 -14.31 -11.56 -4.53
C GLU A 113 -14.48 -10.03 -4.49
N ASN A 114 -15.72 -9.54 -4.52
CA ASN A 114 -15.99 -8.10 -4.40
C ASN A 114 -15.59 -7.56 -3.02
N GLY A 115 -15.85 -8.30 -1.95
CA GLY A 115 -15.43 -7.92 -0.59
C GLY A 115 -13.92 -7.82 -0.45
N VAL A 116 -13.17 -8.75 -1.06
CA VAL A 116 -11.70 -8.71 -1.07
C VAL A 116 -11.19 -7.45 -1.77
N ARG A 117 -11.77 -7.08 -2.93
CA ARG A 117 -11.42 -5.84 -3.62
C ARG A 117 -11.71 -4.60 -2.79
N SER A 118 -12.88 -4.56 -2.14
CA SER A 118 -13.22 -3.43 -1.26
C SER A 118 -12.23 -3.29 -0.09
N LEU A 119 -11.77 -4.40 0.49
CA LEU A 119 -10.74 -4.37 1.53
C LEU A 119 -9.37 -3.97 0.98
N ALA A 120 -9.03 -4.34 -0.26
CA ALA A 120 -7.79 -3.90 -0.90
C ALA A 120 -7.78 -2.37 -1.09
N TYR A 121 -8.89 -1.80 -1.57
CA TYR A 121 -9.03 -0.34 -1.69
C TYR A 121 -8.94 0.37 -0.34
N GLU A 122 -9.55 -0.18 0.70
CA GLU A 122 -9.46 0.38 2.06
C GLU A 122 -8.03 0.36 2.60
N ILE A 123 -7.24 -0.67 2.28
CA ILE A 123 -5.82 -0.72 2.65
C ILE A 123 -5.04 0.34 1.88
N ASP A 124 -5.28 0.47 0.58
CA ASP A 124 -4.63 1.49 -0.24
C ASP A 124 -4.95 2.89 0.27
N ASP A 125 -6.21 3.18 0.58
CA ASP A 125 -6.62 4.45 1.19
C ASP A 125 -5.91 4.70 2.52
N ALA A 126 -5.80 3.69 3.37
CA ALA A 126 -5.15 3.81 4.66
C ALA A 126 -3.65 4.10 4.55
N VAL A 127 -2.95 3.40 3.64
CA VAL A 127 -1.51 3.58 3.41
C VAL A 127 -1.23 4.95 2.80
N PHE A 128 -2.02 5.37 1.81
CA PHE A 128 -1.82 6.67 1.16
C PHE A 128 -2.19 7.83 2.08
N ALA A 129 -3.28 7.72 2.85
CA ALA A 129 -3.63 8.73 3.85
C ALA A 129 -2.52 8.93 4.89
N GLU A 130 -1.93 7.83 5.37
CA GLU A 130 -0.82 7.85 6.32
C GLU A 130 0.42 8.52 5.71
N ALA A 131 0.75 8.17 4.47
CA ALA A 131 1.86 8.79 3.74
C ALA A 131 1.63 10.30 3.55
N ILE A 132 0.46 10.71 3.11
CA ILE A 132 0.13 12.12 2.87
C ILE A 132 0.17 12.93 4.17
N ALA A 133 -0.36 12.38 5.26
CA ALA A 133 -0.35 13.03 6.57
C ALA A 133 1.08 13.28 7.10
N ASN A 134 2.03 12.43 6.70
CA ASN A 134 3.44 12.51 7.13
C ASN A 134 4.38 12.94 5.99
N ALA A 135 3.88 13.59 4.95
CA ALA A 135 4.69 14.04 3.83
C ALA A 135 5.72 15.10 4.24
N GLY A 136 6.98 14.90 3.86
CA GLY A 136 8.04 15.88 4.10
C GLY A 136 7.95 17.09 3.18
N THR A 137 7.37 16.91 2.00
CA THR A 137 7.15 17.99 1.02
C THR A 137 5.79 17.81 0.37
N THR A 138 4.99 18.87 0.40
CA THR A 138 3.74 18.98 -0.36
C THR A 138 3.88 20.12 -1.34
N ASP A 139 3.77 19.84 -2.63
CA ASP A 139 3.82 20.84 -3.69
C ASP A 139 2.41 21.10 -4.21
N VAL A 140 1.93 22.31 -3.98
CA VAL A 140 0.62 22.78 -4.43
C VAL A 140 0.72 23.67 -5.68
N THR A 141 1.93 23.79 -6.24
CA THR A 141 2.17 24.64 -7.39
C THR A 141 1.72 23.92 -8.66
N ALA A 142 0.76 24.48 -9.38
CA ALA A 142 0.38 23.93 -10.68
C ALA A 142 1.61 23.87 -11.60
N ALA A 143 2.05 22.67 -11.93
CA ALA A 143 3.13 22.47 -12.87
C ALA A 143 2.66 22.78 -14.31
N VAL A 144 3.58 23.19 -15.16
CA VAL A 144 3.30 23.47 -16.57
C VAL A 144 2.85 22.21 -17.31
N ASP A 145 3.43 21.07 -16.90
CA ASP A 145 3.02 19.75 -17.35
C ASP A 145 3.34 18.66 -16.29
N GLY A 146 2.72 17.49 -16.40
CA GLY A 146 2.91 16.40 -15.45
C GLY A 146 4.35 15.89 -15.36
N LEU A 147 5.17 16.06 -16.41
CA LEU A 147 6.60 15.71 -16.39
C LEU A 147 7.40 16.64 -15.48
N ASP A 148 7.07 17.93 -15.46
CA ASP A 148 7.74 18.89 -14.60
C ASP A 148 7.41 18.64 -13.13
N ALA A 149 6.18 18.20 -12.82
CA ALA A 149 5.82 17.76 -11.48
C ALA A 149 6.64 16.55 -11.02
N ILE A 150 6.80 15.53 -11.87
CA ILE A 150 7.62 14.35 -11.56
C ILE A 150 9.11 14.71 -11.42
N ARG A 151 9.63 15.63 -12.24
CA ARG A 151 10.99 16.17 -12.07
C ARG A 151 11.17 16.91 -10.74
N GLY A 152 10.12 17.65 -10.32
CA GLY A 152 10.08 18.31 -9.02
C GLY A 152 10.25 17.31 -7.87
N ALA A 153 9.48 16.22 -7.89
CA ALA A 153 9.61 15.15 -6.92
C ALA A 153 11.00 14.50 -6.94
N GLY A 154 11.54 14.22 -8.14
CA GLY A 154 12.88 13.69 -8.32
C GLY A 154 13.97 14.59 -7.73
N LYS A 155 13.86 15.91 -7.98
CA LYS A 155 14.76 16.90 -7.41
C LYS A 155 14.68 16.97 -5.89
N ALA A 156 13.46 16.93 -5.33
CA ALA A 156 13.25 16.92 -3.88
C ALA A 156 13.91 15.71 -3.22
N PHE A 157 13.73 14.52 -3.80
CA PHE A 157 14.37 13.29 -3.31
C PHE A 157 15.90 13.30 -3.44
N ASP A 158 16.43 13.84 -4.54
CA ASP A 158 17.88 13.92 -4.74
C ASP A 158 18.52 14.93 -3.75
N LEU A 159 17.85 16.05 -3.43
CA LEU A 159 18.28 16.99 -2.41
C LEU A 159 18.21 16.40 -0.99
N ALA A 160 17.27 15.53 -0.74
CA ALA A 160 17.13 14.81 0.53
C ALA A 160 18.01 13.54 0.62
N ASN A 161 18.87 13.28 -0.38
CA ASN A 161 19.71 12.08 -0.47
C ASN A 161 18.94 10.75 -0.41
N VAL A 162 17.68 10.75 -0.86
CA VAL A 162 16.89 9.51 -0.93
C VAL A 162 17.47 8.61 -2.02
N PRO A 163 17.69 7.31 -1.77
CA PRO A 163 18.20 6.38 -2.79
C PRO A 163 17.31 6.38 -4.05
N LYS A 164 17.93 6.26 -5.22
CA LYS A 164 17.18 6.19 -6.49
C LYS A 164 16.48 4.86 -6.71
N MET A 165 16.99 3.81 -6.06
CA MET A 165 16.39 2.48 -6.11
C MET A 165 15.14 2.45 -5.24
N GLY A 166 14.06 1.83 -5.75
CA GLY A 166 12.82 1.67 -4.98
C GLY A 166 11.98 2.93 -4.85
N ARG A 167 12.16 3.91 -5.73
CA ARG A 167 11.25 5.06 -5.83
C ARG A 167 10.01 4.68 -6.61
N ALA A 168 8.85 5.00 -6.08
CA ALA A 168 7.56 4.73 -6.73
C ALA A 168 6.64 5.95 -6.68
N ILE A 169 5.73 6.04 -7.62
CA ILE A 169 4.68 7.05 -7.66
C ILE A 169 3.34 6.33 -7.71
N ALA A 170 2.44 6.71 -6.80
CA ALA A 170 1.01 6.42 -6.91
C ALA A 170 0.34 7.65 -7.53
N ALA A 171 -0.14 7.52 -8.75
CA ALA A 171 -0.76 8.60 -9.50
C ALA A 171 -2.27 8.42 -9.55
N SER A 172 -3.02 9.53 -9.42
CA SER A 172 -4.45 9.53 -9.68
C SER A 172 -4.74 9.31 -11.17
N PRO A 173 -5.92 8.79 -11.52
CA PRO A 173 -6.31 8.66 -12.92
C PRO A 173 -6.31 10.00 -13.66
N GLY A 174 -6.75 11.11 -13.02
CA GLY A 174 -6.71 12.45 -13.61
C GLY A 174 -5.30 12.84 -14.03
N PHE A 175 -4.35 12.75 -13.10
CA PHE A 175 -2.94 13.02 -13.40
C PHE A 175 -2.37 12.13 -14.52
N MET A 176 -2.73 10.84 -14.54
CA MET A 176 -2.27 9.92 -15.59
C MET A 176 -2.80 10.30 -16.97
N TYR A 177 -4.08 10.72 -17.07
CA TYR A 177 -4.64 11.21 -18.34
C TYR A 177 -3.92 12.47 -18.81
N ASP A 178 -3.66 13.42 -17.92
CA ASP A 178 -2.95 14.65 -18.25
C ASP A 178 -1.50 14.38 -18.65
N LEU A 179 -0.82 13.48 -17.97
CA LEU A 179 0.54 13.07 -18.29
C LEU A 179 0.63 12.46 -19.70
N VAL A 180 -0.34 11.63 -20.08
CA VAL A 180 -0.39 10.99 -21.39
C VAL A 180 -0.81 11.97 -22.49
N LEU A 181 -1.79 12.85 -22.22
CA LEU A 181 -2.31 13.79 -23.22
C LEU A 181 -1.38 14.98 -23.45
N ALA A 182 -0.79 15.54 -22.39
CA ALA A 182 0.06 16.71 -22.51
C ALA A 182 1.40 16.43 -23.17
N ASN A 183 1.88 15.17 -23.09
CA ASN A 183 3.20 14.82 -23.56
C ASN A 183 3.20 13.82 -24.73
N ASN A 184 3.09 14.37 -25.94
CA ASN A 184 3.38 13.62 -27.17
C ASN A 184 4.77 12.92 -27.15
N ASN A 185 5.68 13.35 -26.28
CA ASN A 185 7.02 12.79 -26.14
C ASN A 185 7.04 11.51 -25.29
N VAL A 186 6.16 11.38 -24.29
CA VAL A 186 5.99 10.12 -23.53
C VAL A 186 5.35 9.04 -24.43
N ILE A 187 4.54 9.49 -25.40
CA ILE A 187 3.82 8.61 -26.34
C ILE A 187 4.68 8.22 -27.55
N ARG A 188 5.85 8.82 -27.77
CA ARG A 188 6.75 8.42 -28.87
C ARG A 188 7.35 7.05 -28.59
N ALA A 189 6.51 6.03 -28.77
CA ALA A 189 6.87 4.62 -28.68
C ALA A 189 8.08 4.23 -29.53
N ASN A 190 8.37 4.96 -30.61
CA ASN A 190 9.52 4.71 -31.46
C ASN A 190 10.88 5.05 -30.83
N GLU A 191 10.91 5.89 -29.78
CA GLU A 191 12.13 6.24 -29.06
C GLU A 191 12.44 5.26 -27.93
N PHE A 192 11.41 4.57 -27.40
CA PHE A 192 11.55 3.59 -26.31
C PHE A 192 11.52 2.12 -26.78
N GLY A 193 11.43 1.87 -28.07
CA GLY A 193 11.53 0.52 -28.64
C GLY A 193 10.34 -0.40 -28.40
N ALA A 194 9.24 0.06 -27.79
CA ALA A 194 8.06 -0.75 -27.57
C ALA A 194 6.76 0.07 -27.78
N ALA A 195 5.86 -0.45 -28.63
CA ALA A 195 4.55 0.14 -28.88
C ALA A 195 3.49 -0.18 -27.81
N GLU A 196 3.84 -0.93 -26.78
CA GLU A 196 2.91 -1.39 -25.74
C GLU A 196 2.40 -0.33 -24.76
N PRO A 197 3.19 0.69 -24.35
CA PRO A 197 2.68 1.73 -23.44
C PRO A 197 1.47 2.47 -23.99
N ILE A 198 1.42 2.72 -25.30
CA ILE A 198 0.30 3.42 -25.95
C ILE A 198 -0.98 2.58 -25.95
N ARG A 199 -0.84 1.26 -26.12
CA ARG A 199 -2.00 0.35 -26.17
C ARG A 199 -2.64 0.12 -24.82
N ARG A 200 -1.85 0.21 -23.73
CA ARG A 200 -2.30 -0.05 -22.36
C ARG A 200 -2.54 1.22 -21.55
N ALA A 201 -2.19 2.39 -22.08
CA ALA A 201 -2.23 3.68 -21.35
C ALA A 201 -1.50 3.61 -20.00
N SER A 202 -0.47 2.77 -19.90
CA SER A 202 0.29 2.57 -18.67
C SER A 202 1.74 3.01 -18.86
N VAL A 203 2.22 3.85 -17.96
CA VAL A 203 3.62 4.26 -17.86
C VAL A 203 4.25 3.41 -16.76
N VAL A 204 5.21 2.55 -17.12
CA VAL A 204 5.81 1.60 -16.17
C VAL A 204 6.94 2.23 -15.36
N SER A 205 7.75 3.10 -15.96
CA SER A 205 8.79 3.84 -15.24
C SER A 205 9.07 5.18 -15.91
N LEU A 206 9.32 6.23 -15.09
CA LEU A 206 9.61 7.56 -15.56
C LEU A 206 10.58 8.26 -14.59
N TYR A 207 11.69 8.80 -15.10
CA TYR A 207 12.71 9.49 -14.29
C TYR A 207 13.22 8.71 -13.06
N GLY A 208 13.24 7.38 -13.15
CA GLY A 208 13.68 6.50 -12.06
C GLY A 208 12.61 6.18 -11.02
N PHE A 209 11.36 6.58 -11.27
CA PHE A 209 10.19 6.17 -10.50
C PHE A 209 9.45 5.04 -11.22
N GLU A 210 9.00 4.06 -10.47
CA GLU A 210 7.97 3.12 -10.92
C GLU A 210 6.61 3.78 -10.73
N VAL A 211 5.78 3.82 -11.79
CA VAL A 211 4.50 4.51 -11.76
C VAL A 211 3.36 3.51 -11.64
N PHE A 212 2.55 3.71 -10.62
CA PHE A 212 1.35 2.94 -10.32
C PHE A 212 0.14 3.86 -10.41
N GLU A 213 -0.93 3.40 -11.06
CA GLU A 213 -2.20 4.10 -11.08
C GLU A 213 -3.09 3.58 -9.96
N SER A 214 -3.68 4.48 -9.18
CA SER A 214 -4.63 4.12 -8.14
C SER A 214 -5.78 5.12 -8.09
N SER A 215 -6.99 4.61 -7.95
CA SER A 215 -8.21 5.40 -7.76
C SER A 215 -8.58 5.60 -6.28
N SER A 216 -7.59 5.55 -5.39
CA SER A 216 -7.78 5.78 -3.95
C SER A 216 -8.32 7.19 -3.70
N ALA A 217 -9.33 7.30 -2.83
CA ALA A 217 -9.93 8.57 -2.44
C ALA A 217 -8.98 9.47 -1.62
N SER A 218 -7.90 8.90 -1.09
CA SER A 218 -6.88 9.64 -0.34
C SER A 218 -5.87 10.35 -1.22
N LEU A 219 -5.74 9.95 -2.51
CA LEU A 219 -4.88 10.66 -3.45
C LEU A 219 -5.52 11.96 -3.93
N PRO A 220 -4.73 13.02 -4.19
CA PRO A 220 -5.24 14.23 -4.84
C PRO A 220 -5.83 13.91 -6.23
N ASP A 221 -6.94 14.57 -6.61
CA ASP A 221 -7.69 14.24 -7.83
C ASP A 221 -6.83 14.30 -9.11
N ASP A 222 -6.01 15.35 -9.26
CA ASP A 222 -5.12 15.55 -10.40
C ASP A 222 -3.65 15.51 -9.98
N GLY A 223 -3.35 14.80 -8.91
CA GLY A 223 -2.03 14.75 -8.30
C GLY A 223 -1.45 13.35 -8.18
N PHE A 224 -0.34 13.28 -7.47
CA PHE A 224 0.31 12.01 -7.18
C PHE A 224 1.04 12.03 -5.82
N LEU A 225 1.27 10.84 -5.30
CA LEU A 225 2.10 10.57 -4.14
C LEU A 225 3.37 9.86 -4.59
N ALA A 226 4.54 10.46 -4.33
CA ALA A 226 5.83 9.81 -4.56
C ALA A 226 6.39 9.27 -3.25
N LEU A 227 6.80 8.01 -3.27
CA LEU A 227 7.39 7.29 -2.15
C LEU A 227 8.81 6.86 -2.49
N GLY A 228 9.74 7.12 -1.58
CA GLY A 228 11.04 6.47 -1.57
C GLY A 228 10.95 5.07 -0.99
N MET A 229 12.03 4.31 -1.07
CA MET A 229 12.10 2.97 -0.50
C MET A 229 11.78 2.98 1.01
N GLU A 230 10.90 2.08 1.44
CA GLU A 230 10.54 1.92 2.86
C GLU A 230 10.00 3.20 3.53
N ALA A 231 9.21 3.98 2.79
CA ALA A 231 8.66 5.22 3.31
C ALA A 231 7.49 4.99 4.28
N VAL A 232 6.69 3.95 4.07
CA VAL A 232 5.54 3.60 4.91
C VAL A 232 5.66 2.14 5.34
N ALA A 233 5.57 1.88 6.63
CA ALA A 233 5.51 0.54 7.17
C ALA A 233 4.06 0.04 7.17
N PHE A 234 3.87 -1.20 6.78
CA PHE A 234 2.61 -1.92 6.84
C PHE A 234 2.82 -3.24 7.58
N ALA A 235 1.89 -3.60 8.44
CA ALA A 235 1.89 -4.92 9.05
C ALA A 235 0.46 -5.40 9.29
N ARG A 236 0.25 -6.69 9.12
CA ARG A 236 -1.03 -7.34 9.42
C ARG A 236 -0.85 -8.33 10.55
N GLN A 237 -1.74 -8.27 11.52
CA GLN A 237 -1.73 -9.21 12.64
C GLN A 237 -2.44 -10.50 12.27
N ARG A 238 -3.54 -10.38 11.53
CA ARG A 238 -4.33 -11.53 11.09
C ARG A 238 -4.51 -11.46 9.58
N ALA A 239 -4.15 -12.53 8.90
CA ALA A 239 -4.53 -12.72 7.52
C ALA A 239 -6.06 -12.61 7.40
N MET A 240 -6.55 -12.25 6.21
CA MET A 240 -7.98 -12.18 5.98
C MET A 240 -8.65 -13.48 6.43
N SER A 241 -9.62 -13.37 7.34
CA SER A 241 -10.41 -14.51 7.80
C SER A 241 -11.82 -14.43 7.22
N PHE A 242 -12.30 -15.57 6.83
CA PHE A 242 -13.68 -15.79 6.41
C PHE A 242 -14.40 -16.61 7.49
N GLU A 243 -15.49 -16.07 7.98
CA GLU A 243 -16.32 -16.71 9.02
C GLU A 243 -17.73 -16.83 8.50
N GLU A 244 -18.39 -17.97 8.79
CA GLU A 244 -19.78 -18.19 8.43
C GLU A 244 -20.60 -18.61 9.64
N GLN A 245 -21.83 -18.12 9.72
CA GLN A 245 -22.78 -18.48 10.75
C GLN A 245 -24.16 -18.76 10.15
N LEU A 246 -24.64 -19.97 10.35
CA LEU A 246 -25.98 -20.37 9.91
C LEU A 246 -27.05 -19.86 10.88
N GLN A 247 -27.97 -19.03 10.38
CA GLN A 247 -29.14 -18.52 11.09
C GLN A 247 -30.36 -19.37 10.71
N VAL A 248 -30.59 -20.49 11.41
CA VAL A 248 -31.64 -21.47 11.06
C VAL A 248 -33.04 -20.85 11.06
N LEU A 249 -33.37 -20.04 12.06
CA LEU A 249 -34.69 -19.41 12.19
C LEU A 249 -34.96 -18.39 11.09
N ASN A 250 -33.91 -17.67 10.62
CA ASN A 250 -34.02 -16.67 9.58
C ASN A 250 -33.79 -17.22 8.17
N GLN A 251 -33.51 -18.53 8.05
CA GLN A 251 -33.24 -19.21 6.77
C GLN A 251 -32.17 -18.49 5.94
N ARG A 252 -31.10 -18.00 6.61
CA ARG A 252 -30.00 -17.31 5.97
C ARG A 252 -28.67 -17.76 6.58
N THR A 253 -27.61 -17.56 5.83
CA THR A 253 -26.24 -17.70 6.31
C THR A 253 -25.60 -16.32 6.33
N ASP A 254 -25.08 -15.94 7.49
CA ASP A 254 -24.32 -14.70 7.69
C ASP A 254 -22.84 -15.01 7.50
N TYR A 255 -22.15 -14.14 6.75
CA TYR A 255 -20.74 -14.25 6.44
C TYR A 255 -20.03 -12.97 6.89
N ALA A 256 -18.79 -13.10 7.31
CA ALA A 256 -17.93 -11.97 7.61
C ALA A 256 -16.52 -12.19 7.03
N LEU A 257 -16.04 -11.19 6.31
CA LEU A 257 -14.62 -11.07 5.92
C LEU A 257 -13.97 -10.08 6.88
N THR A 258 -12.98 -10.51 7.64
CA THR A 258 -12.30 -9.64 8.61
C THR A 258 -10.81 -9.57 8.34
N HIS A 259 -10.23 -8.39 8.54
CA HIS A 259 -8.82 -8.12 8.41
C HIS A 259 -8.33 -7.20 9.52
N LEU A 260 -7.18 -7.47 10.13
CA LEU A 260 -6.59 -6.65 11.18
C LEU A 260 -5.15 -6.28 10.76
N TYR A 261 -4.90 -4.98 10.63
CA TYR A 261 -3.63 -4.45 10.13
C TYR A 261 -3.31 -3.09 10.77
N GLY A 262 -2.12 -2.60 10.52
CA GLY A 262 -1.68 -1.26 10.86
C GLY A 262 -0.79 -0.67 9.79
N THR A 263 -0.74 0.66 9.75
CA THR A 263 0.12 1.44 8.85
C THR A 263 0.75 2.58 9.63
N GLU A 264 2.01 2.85 9.37
CA GLU A 264 2.76 3.93 10.04
C GLU A 264 3.82 4.51 9.09
N ALA A 265 3.88 5.83 9.02
CA ALA A 265 4.96 6.55 8.37
C ALA A 265 5.76 7.31 9.43
N THR A 266 7.01 6.96 9.60
CA THR A 266 7.84 7.52 10.68
C THR A 266 8.41 8.88 10.33
N ALA A 267 8.86 9.64 11.32
CA ALA A 267 9.49 10.94 11.10
C ALA A 267 10.77 10.85 10.24
N ALA A 268 11.50 9.74 10.33
CA ALA A 268 12.68 9.50 9.48
C ALA A 268 12.30 9.19 8.03
N SER A 269 11.07 8.78 7.76
CA SER A 269 10.56 8.55 6.40
C SER A 269 10.03 9.81 5.72
N ASN A 270 9.76 10.90 6.46
CA ASN A 270 9.21 12.14 5.90
C ASN A 270 9.97 12.64 4.64
N PRO A 271 11.32 12.68 4.60
CA PRO A 271 12.05 13.11 3.40
C PRO A 271 11.85 12.19 2.18
N ARG A 272 11.31 10.98 2.41
CA ARG A 272 11.04 9.97 1.38
C ARG A 272 9.60 10.01 0.88
N ILE A 273 8.81 10.99 1.34
CA ILE A 273 7.41 11.15 0.98
C ILE A 273 7.22 12.54 0.37
N TYR A 274 6.73 12.58 -0.86
CA TYR A 274 6.44 13.81 -1.58
C TYR A 274 5.04 13.73 -2.16
N VAL A 275 4.25 14.78 -1.92
CA VAL A 275 2.88 14.90 -2.44
C VAL A 275 2.84 16.04 -3.46
N TYR A 276 2.27 15.76 -4.61
CA TYR A 276 1.90 16.76 -5.60
C TYR A 276 0.39 16.88 -5.62
N ASP A 277 -0.10 18.06 -5.25
CA ASP A 277 -1.53 18.39 -5.16
C ASP A 277 -1.76 19.76 -5.81
N PRO A 278 -1.97 19.81 -7.12
CA PRO A 278 -2.20 21.06 -7.86
C PRO A 278 -3.62 21.59 -7.65
N ALA A 279 -4.00 21.95 -6.43
CA ALA A 279 -5.35 22.42 -6.05
C ALA A 279 -5.95 23.48 -6.96
#